data_862b9f36822251a0c448cad9c6bb28dd
#
_entry.id   862b9f36822251a0c448cad9c6bb28dd
#
_cell.length_a   1.000
_cell.length_b   1.000
_cell.length_c   1.000
_cell.angle_alpha   90.00
_cell.angle_beta   90.00
_cell.angle_gamma   90.00
#
_symmetry.space_group_name_H-M   'P 1'
#
loop_
_entity.id
_entity.type
_entity.pdbx_description
1 polymer ?
#
loop_
_entity_poly.entity_id
_entity_poly.type
_entity_poly.pdbx_seq_one_letter_code
_entity_poly.pdbx_strand_id
1 'polypeptide(L)'
;MVVRSLDPNKDPFRPREEDEEIFGPEVPYLNAIGALMYLANYTRRDISFAVNLLARFSSSPTRRYWNSIKHIFRYIQGIIDLGLFYSNKSKPKLLGYTDVGYFSDLHKAKSHTGYLFTYGGTTASWWSTKQLLAATLSNHAEIIVIHEVSQECVWLKSMTDYIWKSCGLSFEKENPPTILYEDNAACIAQ
;
A
#
# COMPACT_ATOMS: atom_id res chain seq x y z
N MET A 1 -13.03 11.71 -1.93
CA MET A 1 -12.34 11.08 -0.79
C MET A 1 -13.40 10.70 0.24
N VAL A 2 -13.62 9.43 0.52
CA VAL A 2 -14.58 9.01 1.55
C VAL A 2 -13.88 9.24 2.88
N VAL A 3 -14.37 10.20 3.67
CA VAL A 3 -13.90 10.41 5.05
C VAL A 3 -14.36 9.19 5.85
N ARG A 4 -13.42 8.42 6.36
CA ARG A 4 -13.72 7.24 7.16
C ARG A 4 -14.29 7.69 8.51
N SER A 5 -15.49 7.24 8.82
CA SER A 5 -16.09 7.48 10.13
C SER A 5 -15.42 6.59 11.18
N LEU A 6 -15.15 7.14 12.37
CA LEU A 6 -14.74 6.35 13.53
C LEU A 6 -15.91 5.56 14.16
N ASP A 7 -17.13 5.77 13.67
CA ASP A 7 -18.29 4.98 14.04
C ASP A 7 -18.30 3.65 13.26
N PRO A 8 -18.13 2.49 13.93
CA PRO A 8 -18.12 1.20 13.26
C PRO A 8 -19.36 0.92 12.43
N ASN A 9 -20.52 1.45 12.84
CA ASN A 9 -21.79 1.23 12.13
C ASN A 9 -21.90 2.05 10.83
N LYS A 10 -21.13 3.12 10.71
CA LYS A 10 -21.08 3.99 9.53
C LYS A 10 -19.90 3.67 8.60
N ASP A 11 -19.03 2.75 9.00
CA ASP A 11 -17.91 2.33 8.15
C ASP A 11 -18.45 1.62 6.89
N PRO A 12 -18.22 2.15 5.68
CA PRO A 12 -18.63 1.49 4.44
C PRO A 12 -17.95 0.14 4.25
N PHE A 13 -16.86 -0.13 4.96
CA PHE A 13 -16.09 -1.38 4.93
C PHE A 13 -16.31 -2.25 6.19
N ARG A 14 -17.38 -1.99 6.93
CA ARG A 14 -17.79 -2.85 8.04
C ARG A 14 -18.07 -4.28 7.55
N PRO A 15 -17.98 -5.30 8.41
CA PRO A 15 -18.38 -6.66 8.10
C PRO A 15 -19.78 -6.73 7.51
N ARG A 16 -20.07 -7.79 6.78
CA ARG A 16 -21.40 -8.06 6.23
C ARG A 16 -22.43 -8.14 7.36
N GLU A 17 -23.57 -7.52 7.17
CA GLU A 17 -24.76 -7.68 7.99
C GLU A 17 -25.55 -8.92 7.55
N GLU A 18 -26.36 -9.50 8.45
CA GLU A 18 -27.10 -10.75 8.18
C GLU A 18 -28.11 -10.59 7.04
N ASP A 19 -28.69 -9.40 6.87
CA ASP A 19 -29.66 -9.06 5.84
C ASP A 19 -29.02 -8.67 4.48
N GLU A 20 -27.71 -8.48 4.42
CA GLU A 20 -27.02 -8.18 3.17
C GLU A 20 -26.91 -9.43 2.29
N GLU A 21 -27.48 -9.34 1.09
CA GLU A 21 -27.38 -10.38 0.06
C GLU A 21 -25.94 -10.59 -0.39
N ILE A 22 -25.49 -11.84 -0.36
CA ILE A 22 -24.20 -12.25 -0.94
C ILE A 22 -24.42 -12.48 -2.43
N PHE A 23 -23.55 -11.87 -3.24
CA PHE A 23 -23.54 -12.13 -4.66
C PHE A 23 -23.02 -13.54 -4.98
N GLY A 24 -23.69 -14.20 -5.88
CA GLY A 24 -23.25 -15.46 -6.44
C GLY A 24 -22.17 -15.28 -7.53
N PRO A 25 -21.79 -16.38 -8.19
CA PRO A 25 -20.73 -16.43 -9.19
C PRO A 25 -21.03 -15.60 -10.45
N GLU A 26 -22.29 -15.17 -10.64
CA GLU A 26 -22.71 -14.30 -11.75
C GLU A 26 -22.09 -12.90 -11.69
N VAL A 27 -21.71 -12.44 -10.49
CA VAL A 27 -20.97 -11.18 -10.32
C VAL A 27 -19.47 -11.48 -10.28
N PRO A 28 -18.69 -10.98 -11.24
CA PRO A 28 -17.27 -11.32 -11.36
C PRO A 28 -16.39 -10.58 -10.34
N TYR A 29 -16.76 -10.64 -9.06
CA TYR A 29 -16.08 -9.91 -7.99
C TYR A 29 -14.61 -10.31 -7.88
N LEU A 30 -14.34 -11.61 -7.83
CA LEU A 30 -12.99 -12.14 -7.67
C LEU A 30 -12.09 -11.80 -8.86
N ASN A 31 -12.65 -11.88 -10.08
CA ASN A 31 -11.91 -11.51 -11.29
C ASN A 31 -11.58 -10.02 -11.31
N ALA A 32 -12.55 -9.17 -10.91
CA ALA A 32 -12.34 -7.74 -10.82
C ALA A 32 -11.26 -7.37 -9.79
N ILE A 33 -11.31 -7.99 -8.60
CA ILE A 33 -10.26 -7.81 -7.57
C ILE A 33 -8.91 -8.29 -8.09
N GLY A 34 -8.83 -9.44 -8.74
CA GLY A 34 -7.58 -9.95 -9.32
C GLY A 34 -6.95 -8.98 -10.32
N ALA A 35 -7.76 -8.45 -11.25
CA ALA A 35 -7.30 -7.45 -12.21
C ALA A 35 -6.83 -6.14 -11.52
N LEU A 36 -7.57 -5.66 -10.54
CA LEU A 36 -7.21 -4.46 -9.78
C LEU A 36 -5.95 -4.68 -8.93
N MET A 37 -5.77 -5.86 -8.32
CA MET A 37 -4.55 -6.21 -7.58
C MET A 37 -3.32 -6.24 -8.50
N TYR A 38 -3.48 -6.77 -9.71
CA TYR A 38 -2.41 -6.71 -10.71
C TYR A 38 -1.99 -5.26 -10.98
N LEU A 39 -2.95 -4.38 -11.29
CA LEU A 39 -2.65 -2.96 -11.51
C LEU A 39 -2.04 -2.29 -10.27
N ALA A 40 -2.60 -2.55 -9.09
CA ALA A 40 -2.13 -1.99 -7.82
C ALA A 40 -0.69 -2.37 -7.51
N ASN A 41 -0.27 -3.59 -7.84
CA ASN A 41 1.06 -4.10 -7.53
C ASN A 41 2.12 -3.69 -8.55
N TYR A 42 1.75 -3.40 -9.79
CA TYR A 42 2.72 -3.16 -10.86
C TYR A 42 2.82 -1.70 -11.32
N THR A 43 1.72 -0.96 -11.35
CA THR A 43 1.72 0.37 -11.95
C THR A 43 0.92 1.43 -11.20
N ARG A 44 -0.07 1.02 -10.40
CA ARG A 44 -1.07 1.91 -9.80
C ARG A 44 -1.07 1.85 -8.28
N ARG A 45 0.00 2.39 -7.68
CA ARG A 45 0.12 2.48 -6.21
C ARG A 45 -1.05 3.22 -5.53
N ASP A 46 -1.65 4.16 -6.24
CA ASP A 46 -2.74 5.02 -5.78
C ASP A 46 -4.01 4.25 -5.42
N ILE A 47 -4.23 3.06 -5.98
CA ILE A 47 -5.37 2.19 -5.64
C ILE A 47 -5.02 1.06 -4.67
N SER A 48 -3.75 0.88 -4.30
CA SER A 48 -3.28 -0.28 -3.49
C SER A 48 -4.06 -0.45 -2.19
N PHE A 49 -4.26 0.62 -1.43
CA PHE A 49 -5.01 0.56 -0.17
C PHE A 49 -6.46 0.11 -0.39
N ALA A 50 -7.17 0.73 -1.34
CA ALA A 50 -8.57 0.44 -1.59
C ALA A 50 -8.78 -1.00 -2.09
N VAL A 51 -7.90 -1.46 -2.98
CA VAL A 51 -7.96 -2.83 -3.52
C VAL A 51 -7.66 -3.87 -2.44
N ASN A 52 -6.62 -3.67 -1.63
CA ASN A 52 -6.30 -4.54 -0.51
C ASN A 52 -7.45 -4.64 0.51
N LEU A 53 -8.11 -3.51 0.77
CA LEU A 53 -9.25 -3.48 1.67
C LEU A 53 -10.42 -4.31 1.11
N LEU A 54 -10.77 -4.13 -0.17
CA LEU A 54 -11.87 -4.84 -0.83
C LEU A 54 -11.57 -6.32 -1.05
N ALA A 55 -10.32 -6.71 -1.26
CA ALA A 55 -9.91 -8.10 -1.40
C ALA A 55 -10.27 -8.96 -0.18
N ARG A 56 -10.38 -8.36 1.01
CA ARG A 56 -10.76 -9.05 2.26
C ARG A 56 -12.19 -9.61 2.23
N PHE A 57 -13.04 -9.10 1.33
CA PHE A 57 -14.45 -9.46 1.22
C PHE A 57 -14.73 -10.39 0.02
N SER A 58 -13.68 -10.97 -0.57
CA SER A 58 -13.80 -11.83 -1.76
C SER A 58 -14.58 -13.12 -1.51
N SER A 59 -14.64 -13.62 -0.27
CA SER A 59 -15.39 -14.82 0.08
C SER A 59 -16.89 -14.59 0.24
N SER A 60 -17.30 -13.35 0.49
CA SER A 60 -18.72 -12.98 0.71
C SER A 60 -19.00 -11.57 0.16
N PRO A 61 -18.92 -11.40 -1.17
CA PRO A 61 -19.12 -10.10 -1.79
C PRO A 61 -20.57 -9.66 -1.72
N THR A 62 -20.79 -8.40 -1.33
CA THR A 62 -22.11 -7.77 -1.29
C THR A 62 -22.21 -6.64 -2.32
N ARG A 63 -23.43 -6.13 -2.55
CA ARG A 63 -23.67 -4.98 -3.44
C ARG A 63 -22.83 -3.76 -3.04
N ARG A 64 -22.62 -3.53 -1.75
CA ARG A 64 -21.83 -2.43 -1.22
C ARG A 64 -20.37 -2.51 -1.67
N TYR A 65 -19.74 -3.68 -1.51
CA TYR A 65 -18.36 -3.89 -1.95
C TYR A 65 -18.21 -3.86 -3.47
N TRP A 66 -19.19 -4.41 -4.20
CA TRP A 66 -19.19 -4.35 -5.66
C TRP A 66 -19.30 -2.91 -6.18
N ASN A 67 -20.10 -2.06 -5.56
CA ASN A 67 -20.18 -0.65 -5.90
C ASN A 67 -18.85 0.05 -5.66
N SER A 68 -18.13 -0.30 -4.58
CA SER A 68 -16.80 0.24 -4.32
C SER A 68 -15.78 -0.15 -5.41
N ILE A 69 -15.83 -1.39 -5.91
CA ILE A 69 -15.02 -1.82 -7.07
C ILE A 69 -15.34 -0.97 -8.30
N LYS A 70 -16.62 -0.75 -8.59
CA LYS A 70 -17.03 0.11 -9.73
C LYS A 70 -16.51 1.54 -9.58
N HIS A 71 -16.41 2.08 -8.35
CA HIS A 71 -15.81 3.39 -8.11
C HIS A 71 -14.32 3.40 -8.44
N ILE A 72 -13.57 2.34 -8.10
CA ILE A 72 -12.16 2.23 -8.49
C ILE A 72 -12.01 2.19 -10.01
N PHE A 73 -12.83 1.43 -10.73
CA PHE A 73 -12.79 1.41 -12.20
C PHE A 73 -13.08 2.78 -12.81
N ARG A 74 -14.08 3.51 -12.31
CA ARG A 74 -14.36 4.88 -12.77
C ARG A 74 -13.19 5.83 -12.49
N TYR A 75 -12.57 5.71 -11.32
CA TYR A 75 -11.38 6.48 -10.98
C TYR A 75 -10.25 6.21 -11.98
N ILE A 76 -9.93 4.92 -12.24
CA ILE A 76 -8.90 4.54 -13.21
C ILE A 76 -9.22 5.09 -14.61
N GLN A 77 -10.48 4.99 -15.03
CA GLN A 77 -10.93 5.51 -16.32
C GLN A 77 -10.73 7.03 -16.44
N GLY A 78 -10.91 7.76 -15.34
CA GLY A 78 -10.69 9.22 -15.33
C GLY A 78 -9.24 9.66 -15.38
N ILE A 79 -8.29 8.73 -15.14
CA ILE A 79 -6.84 9.01 -15.10
C ILE A 79 -6.04 7.94 -15.85
N ILE A 80 -6.54 7.53 -17.01
CA ILE A 80 -5.96 6.44 -17.82
C ILE A 80 -4.51 6.73 -18.24
N ASP A 81 -4.18 8.00 -18.42
CA ASP A 81 -2.83 8.45 -18.86
C ASP A 81 -1.83 8.55 -17.70
N LEU A 82 -2.27 8.30 -16.45
CA LEU A 82 -1.36 8.33 -15.31
C LEU A 82 -0.50 7.06 -15.27
N GLY A 83 0.80 7.23 -15.28
CA GLY A 83 1.77 6.13 -15.23
C GLY A 83 3.03 6.47 -14.44
N LEU A 84 3.91 5.48 -14.30
CA LEU A 84 5.23 5.66 -13.72
C LEU A 84 6.20 6.11 -14.81
N PHE A 85 6.88 7.22 -14.58
CA PHE A 85 7.87 7.76 -15.51
C PHE A 85 9.26 7.77 -14.88
N TYR A 86 10.20 7.00 -15.46
CA TYR A 86 11.58 6.92 -15.00
C TYR A 86 12.46 7.81 -15.88
N SER A 87 13.04 8.86 -15.29
CA SER A 87 13.93 9.78 -15.98
C SER A 87 15.38 9.30 -15.88
N ASN A 88 16.10 9.30 -17.00
CA ASN A 88 17.53 9.00 -17.01
C ASN A 88 18.41 10.17 -16.51
N LYS A 89 17.82 11.36 -16.32
CA LYS A 89 18.50 12.55 -15.80
C LYS A 89 18.47 12.67 -14.29
N SER A 90 17.69 11.84 -13.61
CA SER A 90 17.55 11.86 -12.15
C SER A 90 18.76 11.24 -11.47
N LYS A 91 19.22 11.84 -10.37
CA LYS A 91 20.26 11.23 -9.54
C LYS A 91 19.72 9.95 -8.92
N PRO A 92 20.45 8.83 -8.99
CA PRO A 92 20.02 7.56 -8.43
C PRO A 92 20.09 7.60 -6.89
N LYS A 93 19.00 7.98 -6.27
CA LYS A 93 18.86 8.01 -4.81
C LYS A 93 17.65 7.19 -4.40
N LEU A 94 17.87 6.22 -3.52
CA LEU A 94 16.80 5.43 -2.89
C LEU A 94 16.31 6.17 -1.65
N LEU A 95 15.01 6.46 -1.61
CA LEU A 95 14.32 7.08 -0.48
C LEU A 95 13.10 6.23 -0.13
N GLY A 96 12.89 5.99 1.17
CA GLY A 96 11.71 5.29 1.67
C GLY A 96 10.80 6.23 2.45
N TYR A 97 9.51 5.96 2.40
CA TYR A 97 8.45 6.65 3.13
C TYR A 97 7.57 5.59 3.77
N THR A 98 7.26 5.78 5.04
CA THR A 98 6.39 4.89 5.81
C THR A 98 5.19 5.64 6.33
N ASP A 99 4.07 4.94 6.46
CA ASP A 99 2.83 5.47 7.02
C ASP A 99 2.01 4.34 7.64
N VAL A 100 1.36 4.62 8.75
CA VAL A 100 0.47 3.68 9.44
C VAL A 100 -0.95 4.21 9.50
N GLY A 101 -1.86 3.49 8.89
CA GLY A 101 -3.27 3.66 9.21
C GLY A 101 -3.60 3.02 10.57
N TYR A 102 -3.32 3.72 11.68
CA TYR A 102 -3.60 3.20 13.02
C TYR A 102 -5.08 2.89 13.19
N PHE A 103 -5.41 1.71 13.73
CA PHE A 103 -6.78 1.20 13.86
C PHE A 103 -7.61 1.31 12.57
N SER A 104 -6.98 1.20 11.41
CA SER A 104 -7.71 1.30 10.14
C SER A 104 -8.71 0.16 9.89
N ASP A 105 -8.60 -0.95 10.60
CA ASP A 105 -9.63 -1.98 10.71
C ASP A 105 -10.26 -1.93 12.11
N LEU A 106 -11.31 -1.12 12.26
CA LEU A 106 -12.03 -0.92 13.53
C LEU A 106 -12.61 -2.21 14.10
N HIS A 107 -12.98 -3.17 13.25
CA HIS A 107 -13.65 -4.41 13.67
C HIS A 107 -12.67 -5.46 14.20
N LYS A 108 -11.42 -5.42 13.79
CA LYS A 108 -10.39 -6.37 14.22
C LYS A 108 -9.27 -5.69 15.02
N ALA A 109 -9.44 -4.41 15.34
CA ALA A 109 -8.46 -3.59 16.07
C ALA A 109 -7.04 -3.71 15.48
N LYS A 110 -6.93 -3.69 14.15
CA LYS A 110 -5.66 -3.81 13.44
C LYS A 110 -5.34 -2.57 12.62
N SER A 111 -4.08 -2.25 12.59
CA SER A 111 -3.53 -1.18 11.77
C SER A 111 -3.20 -1.64 10.35
N HIS A 112 -2.91 -0.71 9.48
CA HIS A 112 -2.54 -0.95 8.10
C HIS A 112 -1.17 -0.36 7.83
N THR A 113 -0.25 -1.19 7.38
CA THR A 113 1.09 -0.77 6.95
C THR A 113 1.02 -0.21 5.54
N GLY A 114 1.58 0.97 5.34
CA GLY A 114 1.87 1.53 4.03
C GLY A 114 3.35 1.88 3.90
N TYR A 115 3.98 1.55 2.78
CA TYR A 115 5.29 2.09 2.46
C TYR A 115 5.44 2.38 0.97
N LEU A 116 6.37 3.26 0.69
CA LEU A 116 6.72 3.69 -0.65
C LEU A 116 8.22 3.91 -0.74
N PHE A 117 8.88 3.26 -1.69
CA PHE A 117 10.26 3.58 -2.07
C PHE A 117 10.29 4.29 -3.41
N THR A 118 11.10 5.35 -3.50
CA THR A 118 11.41 6.03 -4.74
C THR A 118 12.87 5.84 -5.11
N TYR A 119 13.13 5.69 -6.41
CA TYR A 119 14.47 5.66 -6.96
C TYR A 119 14.59 6.71 -8.07
N GLY A 120 15.50 7.65 -7.89
CA GLY A 120 15.63 8.77 -8.82
C GLY A 120 14.36 9.64 -8.91
N GLY A 121 13.57 9.73 -7.83
CA GLY A 121 12.33 10.51 -7.77
C GLY A 121 11.09 9.79 -8.30
N THR A 122 11.21 8.60 -8.87
CA THR A 122 10.07 7.78 -9.31
C THR A 122 9.86 6.60 -8.37
N THR A 123 8.62 6.22 -8.16
CA THR A 123 8.27 5.08 -7.30
C THR A 123 8.84 3.77 -7.86
N ALA A 124 9.59 3.05 -7.04
CA ALA A 124 10.25 1.79 -7.40
C ALA A 124 9.62 0.58 -6.70
N SER A 125 9.21 0.73 -5.44
CA SER A 125 8.50 -0.31 -4.68
C SER A 125 7.46 0.34 -3.78
N TRP A 126 6.36 -0.36 -3.52
CA TRP A 126 5.31 0.07 -2.58
C TRP A 126 4.51 -1.12 -2.09
N TRP A 127 3.96 -0.98 -0.91
CA TRP A 127 3.08 -1.98 -0.34
C TRP A 127 2.00 -1.32 0.51
N SER A 128 0.86 -1.97 0.58
CA SER A 128 -0.25 -1.55 1.43
C SER A 128 -0.95 -2.79 1.95
N THR A 129 -0.77 -3.11 3.22
CA THR A 129 -1.31 -4.35 3.79
C THR A 129 -1.76 -4.16 5.24
N LYS A 130 -2.63 -5.05 5.69
CA LYS A 130 -3.06 -5.10 7.07
C LYS A 130 -1.99 -5.76 7.95
N GLN A 131 -1.67 -5.14 9.08
CA GLN A 131 -0.74 -5.70 10.05
C GLN A 131 -1.24 -7.03 10.61
N LEU A 132 -0.34 -7.98 10.77
CA LEU A 132 -0.65 -9.27 11.39
C LEU A 132 -0.83 -9.11 12.91
N LEU A 133 -0.01 -8.28 13.54
CA LEU A 133 -0.06 -7.97 14.95
C LEU A 133 -1.04 -6.83 15.22
N ALA A 134 -1.71 -6.87 16.37
CA ALA A 134 -2.49 -5.76 16.86
C ALA A 134 -1.60 -4.89 17.75
N ALA A 135 -1.40 -3.65 17.34
CA ALA A 135 -0.66 -2.67 18.13
C ALA A 135 -1.60 -2.02 19.16
N THR A 136 -1.16 -1.92 20.40
CA THR A 136 -1.92 -1.30 21.49
C THR A 136 -1.84 0.23 21.47
N LEU A 137 -0.79 0.79 20.86
CA LEU A 137 -0.55 2.22 20.70
C LEU A 137 -0.16 2.52 19.27
N SER A 138 -0.40 3.76 18.82
CA SER A 138 0.01 4.21 17.48
C SER A 138 1.51 4.02 17.25
N ASN A 139 2.32 4.40 18.25
CA ASN A 139 3.76 4.23 18.24
C ASN A 139 4.21 2.76 18.02
N HIS A 140 3.54 1.79 18.65
CA HIS A 140 3.84 0.37 18.42
C HIS A 140 3.52 -0.05 16.97
N ALA A 141 2.46 0.50 16.38
CA ALA A 141 2.12 0.23 14.99
C ALA A 141 3.19 0.77 14.04
N GLU A 142 3.77 1.94 14.32
CA GLU A 142 4.86 2.54 13.56
C GLU A 142 6.16 1.72 13.67
N ILE A 143 6.51 1.25 14.86
CA ILE A 143 7.68 0.38 15.04
C ILE A 143 7.57 -0.91 14.22
N ILE A 144 6.36 -1.51 14.17
CA ILE A 144 6.10 -2.69 13.34
C ILE A 144 6.36 -2.38 11.86
N VAL A 145 5.89 -1.22 11.38
CA VAL A 145 6.10 -0.79 9.99
C VAL A 145 7.58 -0.58 9.72
N ILE A 146 8.30 0.15 10.57
CA ILE A 146 9.74 0.40 10.38
C ILE A 146 10.50 -0.93 10.28
N HIS A 147 10.14 -1.92 11.09
CA HIS A 147 10.75 -3.25 11.00
C HIS A 147 10.48 -3.92 9.64
N GLU A 148 9.23 -3.95 9.18
CA GLU A 148 8.87 -4.52 7.89
C GLU A 148 9.55 -3.78 6.72
N VAL A 149 9.56 -2.45 6.76
CA VAL A 149 10.12 -1.60 5.71
C VAL A 149 11.64 -1.65 5.68
N SER A 150 12.31 -1.83 6.82
CA SER A 150 13.77 -1.96 6.86
C SER A 150 14.26 -3.20 6.12
N GLN A 151 13.52 -4.31 6.14
CA GLN A 151 13.83 -5.50 5.38
C GLN A 151 13.76 -5.25 3.87
N GLU A 152 12.68 -4.60 3.42
CA GLU A 152 12.52 -4.18 2.01
C GLU A 152 13.62 -3.20 1.58
N CYS A 153 13.97 -2.25 2.45
CA CYS A 153 15.03 -1.29 2.20
C CYS A 153 16.39 -1.98 1.95
N VAL A 154 16.76 -2.95 2.78
CA VAL A 154 18.01 -3.72 2.63
C VAL A 154 18.00 -4.50 1.32
N TRP A 155 16.88 -5.13 0.99
CA TRP A 155 16.73 -5.88 -0.26
C TRP A 155 16.85 -4.96 -1.49
N LEU A 156 16.11 -3.85 -1.53
CA LEU A 156 16.16 -2.87 -2.62
C LEU A 156 17.56 -2.29 -2.81
N LYS A 157 18.25 -1.97 -1.69
CA LYS A 157 19.62 -1.47 -1.75
C LYS A 157 20.56 -2.52 -2.35
N SER A 158 20.48 -3.75 -1.89
CA SER A 158 21.30 -4.85 -2.41
C SER A 158 21.04 -5.10 -3.89
N MET A 159 19.77 -5.06 -4.31
CA MET A 159 19.36 -5.22 -5.71
C MET A 159 19.89 -4.08 -6.59
N THR A 160 19.76 -2.83 -6.15
CA THR A 160 20.28 -1.67 -6.89
C THR A 160 21.79 -1.74 -7.02
N ASP A 161 22.52 -2.09 -5.96
CA ASP A 161 23.98 -2.25 -5.98
C ASP A 161 24.42 -3.36 -6.94
N TYR A 162 23.69 -4.48 -6.96
CA TYR A 162 23.96 -5.58 -7.89
C TYR A 162 23.77 -5.15 -9.35
N ILE A 163 22.67 -4.47 -9.67
CA ILE A 163 22.37 -3.96 -11.02
C ILE A 163 23.47 -3.00 -11.48
N TRP A 164 23.87 -2.05 -10.64
CA TRP A 164 24.93 -1.08 -10.97
C TRP A 164 26.25 -1.77 -11.28
N LYS A 165 26.67 -2.70 -10.43
CA LYS A 165 27.89 -3.49 -10.65
C LYS A 165 27.83 -4.30 -11.95
N SER A 166 26.68 -4.93 -12.22
CA SER A 166 26.48 -5.75 -13.42
C SER A 166 26.50 -4.93 -14.70
N CYS A 167 26.08 -3.66 -14.63
CA CYS A 167 26.13 -2.72 -15.75
C CYS A 167 27.52 -2.05 -15.92
N GLY A 168 28.51 -2.39 -15.12
CA GLY A 168 29.83 -1.78 -15.17
C GLY A 168 29.86 -0.31 -14.70
N LEU A 169 28.81 0.13 -14.03
CA LEU A 169 28.69 1.47 -13.47
C LEU A 169 29.24 1.47 -12.05
N SER A 170 30.25 2.29 -11.77
CA SER A 170 30.78 2.48 -10.42
C SER A 170 30.10 3.67 -9.75
N PHE A 171 29.67 3.50 -8.49
CA PHE A 171 29.35 4.68 -7.68
C PHE A 171 30.60 5.49 -7.44
N GLU A 172 30.59 6.76 -7.79
CA GLU A 172 31.58 7.72 -7.29
C GLU A 172 31.45 7.75 -5.76
N LYS A 173 32.46 7.21 -5.06
CA LYS A 173 32.68 7.29 -3.61
C LYS A 173 31.43 7.30 -2.72
N GLU A 174 31.26 6.21 -1.99
CA GLU A 174 30.32 6.00 -0.88
C GLU A 174 28.84 5.89 -1.30
N ASN A 175 28.37 4.67 -1.30
CA ASN A 175 26.95 4.36 -1.39
C ASN A 175 26.25 4.91 -0.12
N PRO A 176 25.57 6.06 -0.20
CA PRO A 176 25.03 6.72 1.00
C PRO A 176 23.97 5.83 1.65
N PRO A 177 23.75 5.96 2.95
CA PRO A 177 22.65 5.26 3.62
C PRO A 177 21.31 5.65 2.98
N THR A 178 20.42 4.70 2.88
CA THR A 178 19.02 4.97 2.46
C THR A 178 18.33 5.71 3.60
N ILE A 179 17.62 6.78 3.25
CA ILE A 179 16.84 7.56 4.21
C ILE A 179 15.42 7.01 4.21
N LEU A 180 14.92 6.64 5.38
CA LEU A 180 13.53 6.34 5.64
C LEU A 180 12.90 7.56 6.32
N TYR A 181 11.79 8.03 5.76
CA TYR A 181 10.99 9.11 6.32
C TYR A 181 9.81 8.51 7.08
N GLU A 182 9.67 8.91 8.32
CA GLU A 182 8.61 8.56 9.25
C GLU A 182 8.06 9.84 9.85
N ASP A 183 6.75 9.98 10.01
CA ASP A 183 6.11 11.21 10.50
C ASP A 183 5.82 11.19 12.01
N ASN A 184 5.93 10.03 12.66
CA ASN A 184 5.71 9.90 14.09
C ASN A 184 6.99 10.22 14.90
N ALA A 185 7.07 11.45 15.40
CA ALA A 185 8.23 11.92 16.18
C ALA A 185 8.51 11.08 17.43
N ALA A 186 7.49 10.49 18.06
CA ALA A 186 7.67 9.62 19.23
C ALA A 186 8.30 8.28 18.86
N CYS A 187 8.03 7.79 17.66
CA CYS A 187 8.66 6.58 17.12
C CYS A 187 10.14 6.82 16.77
N ILE A 188 10.45 7.99 16.19
CA ILE A 188 11.82 8.35 15.79
C ILE A 188 12.73 8.55 17.02
N ALA A 189 12.16 8.96 18.17
CA ALA A 189 12.91 9.26 19.39
C ALA A 189 13.24 8.02 20.25
N GLN A 190 12.76 6.83 19.89
CA GLN A 190 13.03 5.56 20.57
C GLN A 190 14.23 4.83 19.94
#